data_03466469029008ad617803c00de3fc5c
#
_entry.id   03466469029008ad617803c00de3fc5c
#
_cell.length_a   1.000
_cell.length_b   1.000
_cell.length_c   1.000
_cell.angle_alpha   90.00
_cell.angle_beta   90.00
_cell.angle_gamma   90.00
#
_symmetry.space_group_name_H-M   'P 1'
#
loop_
_entity.id
_entity.type
_entity.pdbx_description
1 polymer ?
#
loop_
_entity_poly.entity_id
_entity_poly.type
_entity_poly.pdbx_seq_one_letter_code
_entity_poly.pdbx_strand_id
1 'polypeptide(L)'
;MSNDGAPAAAAHFLALGDSYTIGEGVPEGLRWPAQLVAAMRARRIAIGEPHYIARTGWTTDELSAAIDEQQAAGKLRHNYQLVSLQIGVNDQYRGRPPAEYTERFNALLARAIGFAGGHPEHVLVLSIPDWGSTPFARSSGRDRHHIAAELDQYNAIAHAACKRMHVAWVDITGVTRDPASAGLLADDGLHPSGDMYALWVGRVEAGK
;
A
#
# COMPACT_ATOMS: atom_id res chain seq x y z
N MET A 1 12.15 -44.93 4.50
CA MET A 1 11.74 -44.00 5.55
C MET A 1 11.33 -42.71 4.83
N SER A 2 10.06 -42.59 4.56
CA SER A 2 9.50 -41.41 3.90
C SER A 2 9.44 -40.27 4.91
N ASN A 3 10.20 -39.22 4.66
CA ASN A 3 10.15 -38.00 5.44
C ASN A 3 8.89 -37.22 4.98
N ASP A 4 7.75 -37.50 5.62
CA ASP A 4 6.55 -36.69 5.47
C ASP A 4 6.85 -35.31 6.08
N GLY A 5 7.37 -34.42 5.23
CA GLY A 5 7.57 -33.01 5.58
C GLY A 5 6.20 -32.39 5.87
N ALA A 6 5.99 -32.00 7.15
CA ALA A 6 4.84 -31.20 7.51
C ALA A 6 4.75 -29.99 6.54
N PRO A 7 3.55 -29.62 6.05
CA PRO A 7 3.41 -28.48 5.16
C PRO A 7 4.04 -27.25 5.83
N ALA A 8 4.94 -26.56 5.13
CA ALA A 8 5.56 -25.34 5.62
C ALA A 8 4.45 -24.38 6.07
N ALA A 9 4.60 -23.81 7.26
CA ALA A 9 3.65 -22.85 7.78
C ALA A 9 3.47 -21.71 6.76
N ALA A 10 2.22 -21.33 6.47
CA ALA A 10 1.95 -20.25 5.52
C ALA A 10 2.59 -18.94 6.00
N ALA A 11 3.26 -18.24 5.09
CA ALA A 11 3.82 -16.93 5.34
C ALA A 11 2.72 -15.95 5.77
N HIS A 12 3.05 -15.01 6.65
CA HIS A 12 2.11 -13.99 7.15
C HIS A 12 2.33 -12.67 6.43
N PHE A 13 1.23 -12.06 5.99
CA PHE A 13 1.20 -10.77 5.32
C PHE A 13 0.49 -9.72 6.16
N LEU A 14 1.14 -8.57 6.40
CA LEU A 14 0.58 -7.37 7.04
C LEU A 14 0.45 -6.26 6.01
N ALA A 15 -0.78 -5.78 5.77
CA ALA A 15 -1.08 -4.71 4.83
C ALA A 15 -1.44 -3.42 5.59
N LEU A 16 -0.56 -2.42 5.52
CA LEU A 16 -0.66 -1.13 6.20
C LEU A 16 -1.05 -0.04 5.20
N GLY A 17 -2.08 0.76 5.53
CA GLY A 17 -2.44 1.86 4.64
C GLY A 17 -3.74 2.57 4.93
N ASP A 18 -4.34 3.08 3.87
CA ASP A 18 -5.58 3.85 3.85
C ASP A 18 -6.67 3.17 2.98
N SER A 19 -7.54 3.98 2.35
CA SER A 19 -8.61 3.49 1.46
C SER A 19 -8.09 2.68 0.27
N TYR A 20 -6.92 2.98 -0.24
CA TYR A 20 -6.31 2.23 -1.35
C TYR A 20 -5.84 0.84 -0.93
N THR A 21 -5.45 0.67 0.32
CA THR A 21 -5.06 -0.65 0.86
C THR A 21 -6.27 -1.46 1.30
N ILE A 22 -7.25 -0.83 2.00
CA ILE A 22 -8.47 -1.54 2.40
C ILE A 22 -9.40 -1.82 1.21
N GLY A 23 -9.16 -1.18 0.05
CA GLY A 23 -9.91 -1.39 -1.17
C GLY A 23 -11.31 -0.82 -1.09
N GLU A 24 -11.41 0.50 -0.85
CA GLU A 24 -12.69 1.19 -0.85
C GLU A 24 -13.41 0.98 -2.18
N GLY A 25 -14.71 0.67 -2.12
CA GLY A 25 -15.55 0.49 -3.30
C GLY A 25 -15.43 -0.85 -4.03
N VAL A 26 -14.57 -1.78 -3.56
CA VAL A 26 -14.44 -3.11 -4.18
C VAL A 26 -14.63 -4.26 -3.19
N PRO A 27 -15.14 -5.42 -3.63
CA PRO A 27 -15.20 -6.63 -2.83
C PRO A 27 -13.82 -7.05 -2.29
N GLU A 28 -13.79 -7.72 -1.15
CA GLU A 28 -12.56 -8.07 -0.45
C GLU A 28 -11.54 -8.83 -1.32
N GLY A 29 -11.98 -9.80 -2.11
CA GLY A 29 -11.12 -10.58 -3.00
C GLY A 29 -10.54 -9.78 -4.18
N LEU A 30 -11.07 -8.59 -4.46
CA LEU A 30 -10.59 -7.70 -5.54
C LEU A 30 -9.65 -6.59 -5.05
N ARG A 31 -9.39 -6.50 -3.75
CA ARG A 31 -8.38 -5.59 -3.17
C ARG A 31 -6.99 -6.02 -3.62
N TRP A 32 -6.10 -5.07 -3.89
CA TRP A 32 -4.77 -5.42 -4.39
C TRP A 32 -3.97 -6.36 -3.45
N PRO A 33 -4.04 -6.26 -2.09
CA PRO A 33 -3.33 -7.22 -1.24
C PRO A 33 -3.88 -8.65 -1.37
N ALA A 34 -5.21 -8.80 -1.51
CA ALA A 34 -5.83 -10.12 -1.73
C ALA A 34 -5.47 -10.70 -3.10
N GLN A 35 -5.46 -9.87 -4.14
CA GLN A 35 -5.03 -10.29 -5.48
C GLN A 35 -3.53 -10.69 -5.50
N LEU A 36 -2.66 -9.96 -4.77
CA LEU A 36 -1.26 -10.33 -4.62
C LEU A 36 -1.12 -11.71 -3.95
N VAL A 37 -1.88 -11.97 -2.90
CA VAL A 37 -1.91 -13.30 -2.26
C VAL A 37 -2.35 -14.38 -3.26
N ALA A 38 -3.39 -14.13 -4.05
CA ALA A 38 -3.84 -15.07 -5.08
C ALA A 38 -2.74 -15.35 -6.13
N ALA A 39 -2.04 -14.31 -6.59
CA ALA A 39 -0.92 -14.44 -7.53
C ALA A 39 0.26 -15.21 -6.94
N MET A 40 0.61 -14.96 -5.68
CA MET A 40 1.67 -15.71 -4.97
C MET A 40 1.31 -17.20 -4.82
N ARG A 41 0.06 -17.49 -4.45
CA ARG A 41 -0.44 -18.88 -4.34
C ARG A 41 -0.45 -19.60 -5.68
N ALA A 42 -0.77 -18.93 -6.77
CA ALA A 42 -0.67 -19.48 -8.12
C ALA A 42 0.78 -19.90 -8.47
N ARG A 43 1.77 -19.23 -7.89
CA ARG A 43 3.20 -19.58 -7.97
C ARG A 43 3.65 -20.58 -6.90
N ARG A 44 2.72 -21.21 -6.19
CA ARG A 44 2.97 -22.18 -5.11
C ARG A 44 3.70 -21.60 -3.89
N ILE A 45 3.61 -20.30 -3.66
CA ILE A 45 4.09 -19.65 -2.44
C ILE A 45 2.97 -19.75 -1.40
N ALA A 46 3.25 -20.47 -0.30
CA ALA A 46 2.30 -20.63 0.79
C ALA A 46 2.22 -19.32 1.59
N ILE A 47 1.16 -18.55 1.42
CA ILE A 47 0.90 -17.28 2.12
C ILE A 47 -0.54 -17.23 2.61
N GLY A 48 -0.73 -16.74 3.85
CA GLY A 48 -2.05 -16.51 4.44
C GLY A 48 -2.75 -15.28 3.87
N GLU A 49 -4.01 -15.09 4.28
CA GLU A 49 -4.75 -13.86 3.95
C GLU A 49 -4.05 -12.64 4.56
N PRO A 50 -4.17 -11.46 3.93
CA PRO A 50 -3.60 -10.24 4.48
C PRO A 50 -4.25 -9.87 5.82
N HIS A 51 -3.43 -9.54 6.81
CA HIS A 51 -3.90 -8.83 8.00
C HIS A 51 -3.90 -7.34 7.68
N TYR A 52 -5.07 -6.72 7.63
CA TYR A 52 -5.21 -5.31 7.28
C TYR A 52 -5.15 -4.43 8.53
N ILE A 53 -4.29 -3.40 8.51
CA ILE A 53 -4.40 -2.20 9.34
C ILE A 53 -4.51 -1.03 8.36
N ALA A 54 -5.71 -0.78 7.89
CA ALA A 54 -6.01 0.20 6.88
C ALA A 54 -7.45 0.66 7.00
N ARG A 55 -7.70 1.95 6.75
CA ARG A 55 -9.04 2.51 6.77
C ARG A 55 -9.13 3.73 5.86
N THR A 56 -10.29 3.91 5.24
CA THR A 56 -10.61 5.08 4.42
C THR A 56 -10.37 6.38 5.18
N GLY A 57 -9.67 7.29 4.53
CA GLY A 57 -9.39 8.63 5.04
C GLY A 57 -8.17 8.75 5.96
N TRP A 58 -7.52 7.64 6.33
CA TRP A 58 -6.39 7.71 7.25
C TRP A 58 -5.18 8.42 6.66
N THR A 59 -4.60 9.28 7.49
CA THR A 59 -3.30 9.91 7.34
C THR A 59 -2.21 9.08 8.01
N THR A 60 -0.97 9.48 7.86
CA THR A 60 0.19 8.80 8.46
C THR A 60 0.10 8.68 9.98
N ASP A 61 -0.39 9.69 10.70
CA ASP A 61 -0.55 9.65 12.16
C ASP A 61 -1.73 8.78 12.60
N GLU A 62 -2.84 8.81 11.85
CA GLU A 62 -4.01 7.96 12.13
C GLU A 62 -3.66 6.47 11.93
N LEU A 63 -2.90 6.13 10.89
CA LEU A 63 -2.36 4.78 10.73
C LEU A 63 -1.41 4.40 11.88
N SER A 64 -0.52 5.31 12.28
CA SER A 64 0.41 5.05 13.39
C SER A 64 -0.34 4.76 14.69
N ALA A 65 -1.37 5.56 15.02
CA ALA A 65 -2.21 5.35 16.19
C ALA A 65 -2.94 3.99 16.16
N ALA A 66 -3.49 3.62 15.00
CA ALA A 66 -4.15 2.32 14.84
C ALA A 66 -3.19 1.13 15.00
N ILE A 67 -1.95 1.28 14.56
CA ILE A 67 -0.90 0.27 14.80
C ILE A 67 -0.61 0.16 16.31
N ASP A 68 -0.54 1.29 17.04
CA ASP A 68 -0.33 1.28 18.49
C ASP A 68 -1.45 0.54 19.23
N GLU A 69 -2.70 0.79 18.85
CA GLU A 69 -3.87 0.07 19.38
C GLU A 69 -3.79 -1.43 19.15
N GLN A 70 -3.42 -1.87 17.93
CA GLN A 70 -3.29 -3.29 17.60
C GLN A 70 -2.13 -3.95 18.35
N GLN A 71 -1.01 -3.24 18.53
CA GLN A 71 0.13 -3.71 19.34
C GLN A 71 -0.25 -3.85 20.82
N ALA A 72 -0.90 -2.83 21.41
CA ALA A 72 -1.37 -2.85 22.79
C ALA A 72 -2.37 -4.00 23.02
N ALA A 73 -3.19 -4.33 22.03
CA ALA A 73 -4.13 -5.44 22.07
C ALA A 73 -3.48 -6.83 21.84
N GLY A 74 -2.17 -6.90 21.62
CA GLY A 74 -1.44 -8.15 21.34
C GLY A 74 -1.85 -8.83 20.02
N LYS A 75 -2.39 -8.09 19.06
CA LYS A 75 -2.90 -8.62 17.79
C LYS A 75 -1.87 -8.67 16.66
N LEU A 76 -0.68 -8.10 16.89
CA LEU A 76 0.39 -8.06 15.89
C LEU A 76 1.48 -9.09 16.16
N ARG A 77 1.97 -9.69 15.10
CA ARG A 77 3.15 -10.58 15.11
C ARG A 77 4.42 -9.71 14.99
N HIS A 78 5.57 -10.30 15.33
CA HIS A 78 6.88 -9.65 15.23
C HIS A 78 7.72 -10.14 14.05
N ASN A 79 7.13 -10.95 13.16
CA ASN A 79 7.90 -11.60 12.09
C ASN A 79 6.95 -11.95 10.92
N TYR A 80 6.45 -10.91 10.26
CA TYR A 80 5.73 -11.07 9.00
C TYR A 80 6.73 -11.31 7.86
N GLN A 81 6.42 -12.25 6.97
CA GLN A 81 7.23 -12.54 5.78
C GLN A 81 6.92 -11.59 4.63
N LEU A 82 5.84 -10.84 4.74
CA LEU A 82 5.53 -9.72 3.86
C LEU A 82 4.84 -8.63 4.67
N VAL A 83 5.32 -7.39 4.53
CA VAL A 83 4.68 -6.19 5.04
C VAL A 83 4.55 -5.20 3.90
N SER A 84 3.37 -4.69 3.64
CA SER A 84 3.20 -3.59 2.68
C SER A 84 2.83 -2.30 3.39
N LEU A 85 3.29 -1.17 2.85
CA LEU A 85 2.94 0.17 3.30
C LEU A 85 2.54 1.02 2.10
N GLN A 86 1.32 1.57 2.13
CA GLN A 86 0.82 2.50 1.14
C GLN A 86 -0.01 3.57 1.86
N ILE A 87 0.55 4.77 2.04
CA ILE A 87 -0.03 5.84 2.85
C ILE A 87 0.47 7.20 2.40
N GLY A 88 -0.33 8.25 2.60
CA GLY A 88 0.06 9.64 2.40
C GLY A 88 -0.87 10.44 1.50
N VAL A 89 -1.80 9.81 0.79
CA VAL A 89 -2.76 10.55 -0.04
C VAL A 89 -3.61 11.51 0.79
N ASN A 90 -4.03 11.09 1.99
CA ASN A 90 -4.86 11.92 2.87
C ASN A 90 -4.04 13.03 3.56
N ASP A 91 -2.75 12.82 3.77
CA ASP A 91 -1.83 13.88 4.21
C ASP A 91 -1.75 14.97 3.13
N GLN A 92 -1.54 14.61 1.86
CA GLN A 92 -1.55 15.53 0.73
C GLN A 92 -2.93 16.21 0.56
N TYR A 93 -4.01 15.43 0.58
CA TYR A 93 -5.36 15.94 0.41
C TYR A 93 -5.74 16.98 1.47
N ARG A 94 -5.30 16.78 2.72
CA ARG A 94 -5.49 17.72 3.84
C ARG A 94 -4.46 18.85 3.87
N GLY A 95 -3.56 18.94 2.89
CA GLY A 95 -2.56 20.01 2.75
C GLY A 95 -1.49 20.00 3.83
N ARG A 96 -1.12 18.83 4.35
CA ARG A 96 -0.03 18.73 5.33
C ARG A 96 1.31 19.08 4.71
N PRO A 97 2.23 19.72 5.44
CA PRO A 97 3.54 20.05 4.91
C PRO A 97 4.36 18.80 4.55
N PRO A 98 5.10 18.78 3.43
CA PRO A 98 5.98 17.66 3.07
C PRO A 98 7.01 17.27 4.14
N ALA A 99 7.46 18.24 4.95
CA ALA A 99 8.39 17.99 6.06
C ALA A 99 7.75 17.10 7.14
N GLU A 100 6.48 17.37 7.49
CA GLU A 100 5.72 16.56 8.44
C GLU A 100 5.48 15.13 7.90
N TYR A 101 5.11 15.02 6.62
CA TYR A 101 4.99 13.73 5.96
C TYR A 101 6.31 12.95 5.98
N THR A 102 7.43 13.62 5.72
CA THR A 102 8.77 13.00 5.75
C THR A 102 9.06 12.32 7.09
N GLU A 103 8.84 13.03 8.19
CA GLU A 103 9.07 12.51 9.53
C GLU A 103 8.18 11.30 9.82
N ARG A 104 6.86 11.45 9.60
CA ARG A 104 5.87 10.42 9.90
C ARG A 104 6.01 9.19 9.02
N PHE A 105 6.27 9.38 7.72
CA PHE A 105 6.48 8.28 6.80
C PHE A 105 7.74 7.46 7.16
N ASN A 106 8.85 8.14 7.51
CA ASN A 106 10.07 7.46 7.97
C ASN A 106 9.81 6.63 9.23
N ALA A 107 9.04 7.13 10.17
CA ALA A 107 8.66 6.39 11.38
C ALA A 107 7.81 5.15 11.05
N LEU A 108 6.81 5.29 10.17
CA LEU A 108 5.98 4.15 9.71
C LEU A 108 6.81 3.11 8.96
N LEU A 109 7.73 3.53 8.10
CA LEU A 109 8.60 2.61 7.36
C LEU A 109 9.53 1.82 8.31
N ALA A 110 10.07 2.49 9.32
CA ALA A 110 10.86 1.81 10.36
C ALA A 110 10.02 0.78 11.14
N ARG A 111 8.76 1.12 11.46
CA ARG A 111 7.83 0.17 12.10
C ARG A 111 7.52 -1.03 11.19
N ALA A 112 7.29 -0.80 9.90
CA ALA A 112 7.06 -1.87 8.92
C ALA A 112 8.25 -2.85 8.86
N ILE A 113 9.50 -2.34 8.86
CA ILE A 113 10.71 -3.16 8.94
C ILE A 113 10.76 -3.92 10.27
N GLY A 114 10.39 -3.29 11.38
CA GLY A 114 10.30 -3.95 12.68
C GLY A 114 9.31 -5.12 12.68
N PHE A 115 8.13 -4.97 12.07
CA PHE A 115 7.17 -6.06 11.90
C PHE A 115 7.66 -7.18 10.98
N ALA A 116 8.52 -6.86 10.04
CA ALA A 116 9.22 -7.83 9.19
C ALA A 116 10.43 -8.51 9.89
N GLY A 117 10.55 -8.37 11.21
CA GLY A 117 11.66 -8.96 11.97
C GLY A 117 13.01 -8.28 11.74
N GLY A 118 13.02 -7.04 11.27
CA GLY A 118 14.22 -6.31 10.88
C GLY A 118 14.70 -6.58 9.45
N HIS A 119 13.90 -7.24 8.63
CA HIS A 119 14.20 -7.62 7.26
C HIS A 119 13.56 -6.65 6.25
N PRO A 120 14.28 -5.62 5.76
CA PRO A 120 13.72 -4.66 4.79
C PRO A 120 13.32 -5.31 3.46
N GLU A 121 13.94 -6.41 3.07
CA GLU A 121 13.59 -7.20 1.89
C GLU A 121 12.21 -7.88 1.99
N HIS A 122 11.63 -7.95 3.17
CA HIS A 122 10.24 -8.39 3.40
C HIS A 122 9.24 -7.24 3.41
N VAL A 123 9.70 -6.00 3.17
CA VAL A 123 8.85 -4.82 3.14
C VAL A 123 8.69 -4.31 1.71
N LEU A 124 7.46 -3.93 1.36
CA LEU A 124 7.07 -3.41 0.07
C LEU A 124 6.34 -2.09 0.27
N VAL A 125 6.76 -1.04 -0.42
CA VAL A 125 6.06 0.24 -0.46
C VAL A 125 5.49 0.48 -1.85
N LEU A 126 4.20 0.82 -1.93
CA LEU A 126 3.58 1.29 -3.16
C LEU A 126 3.52 2.81 -3.16
N SER A 127 3.73 3.43 -4.32
CA SER A 127 3.53 4.87 -4.49
C SER A 127 2.06 5.26 -4.26
N ILE A 128 1.84 6.54 -3.97
CA ILE A 128 0.50 7.13 -3.89
C ILE A 128 -0.04 7.27 -5.31
N PRO A 129 -1.25 6.75 -5.63
CA PRO A 129 -1.88 6.95 -6.93
C PRO A 129 -2.26 8.41 -7.15
N ASP A 130 -2.31 8.84 -8.42
CA ASP A 130 -2.71 10.20 -8.77
C ASP A 130 -4.23 10.34 -8.87
N TRP A 131 -4.86 10.77 -7.78
CA TRP A 131 -6.29 11.04 -7.78
C TRP A 131 -6.68 12.26 -8.64
N GLY A 132 -5.72 13.12 -8.98
CA GLY A 132 -5.92 14.25 -9.90
C GLY A 132 -6.32 13.83 -11.31
N SER A 133 -6.07 12.58 -11.70
CA SER A 133 -6.50 11.99 -12.98
C SER A 133 -7.97 11.54 -12.99
N THR A 134 -8.64 11.50 -11.84
CA THR A 134 -9.98 10.92 -11.67
C THR A 134 -11.14 11.89 -11.94
N PRO A 135 -12.38 11.40 -12.19
CA PRO A 135 -13.57 12.22 -12.23
C PRO A 135 -13.82 13.00 -10.93
N PHE A 136 -13.52 12.41 -9.77
CA PHE A 136 -13.64 13.06 -8.46
C PHE A 136 -12.80 14.35 -8.40
N ALA A 137 -11.58 14.34 -8.91
CA ALA A 137 -10.73 15.53 -8.93
C ALA A 137 -11.37 16.70 -9.72
N ARG A 138 -12.08 16.40 -10.82
CA ARG A 138 -12.76 17.43 -11.62
C ARG A 138 -13.86 18.13 -10.84
N SER A 139 -14.56 17.41 -9.96
CA SER A 139 -15.62 17.97 -9.11
C SER A 139 -15.09 18.64 -7.84
N SER A 140 -13.84 18.37 -7.45
CA SER A 140 -13.24 18.94 -6.24
C SER A 140 -12.87 20.43 -6.34
N GLY A 141 -12.83 20.97 -7.56
CA GLY A 141 -12.39 22.36 -7.81
C GLY A 141 -10.87 22.58 -7.66
N ARG A 142 -10.08 21.55 -7.41
CA ARG A 142 -8.62 21.64 -7.31
C ARG A 142 -7.96 21.46 -8.67
N ASP A 143 -6.88 22.20 -8.89
CA ASP A 143 -6.09 22.06 -10.11
C ASP A 143 -5.38 20.70 -10.16
N ARG A 144 -5.63 19.92 -11.21
CA ARG A 144 -5.08 18.59 -11.40
C ARG A 144 -3.56 18.56 -11.52
N HIS A 145 -2.97 19.61 -12.10
CA HIS A 145 -1.51 19.69 -12.26
C HIS A 145 -0.85 20.00 -10.92
N HIS A 146 -1.52 20.79 -10.08
CA HIS A 146 -1.07 21.05 -8.73
C HIS A 146 -1.14 19.78 -7.87
N ILE A 147 -2.25 19.03 -7.94
CA ILE A 147 -2.38 17.73 -7.28
C ILE A 147 -1.25 16.78 -7.71
N ALA A 148 -1.00 16.65 -9.01
CA ALA A 148 0.04 15.78 -9.54
C ALA A 148 1.43 16.18 -9.02
N ALA A 149 1.75 17.47 -8.99
CA ALA A 149 3.04 17.97 -8.51
C ALA A 149 3.24 17.72 -7.00
N GLU A 150 2.19 17.91 -6.18
CA GLU A 150 2.24 17.61 -4.75
C GLU A 150 2.44 16.10 -4.51
N LEU A 151 1.72 15.24 -5.23
CA LEU A 151 1.85 13.79 -5.13
C LEU A 151 3.24 13.30 -5.58
N ASP A 152 3.81 13.91 -6.64
CA ASP A 152 5.18 13.61 -7.06
C ASP A 152 6.20 13.95 -5.96
N GLN A 153 6.00 15.06 -5.24
CA GLN A 153 6.84 15.42 -4.10
C GLN A 153 6.72 14.41 -2.95
N TYR A 154 5.50 13.99 -2.60
CA TYR A 154 5.26 12.98 -1.57
C TYR A 154 5.87 11.63 -1.96
N ASN A 155 5.66 11.21 -3.20
CA ASN A 155 6.24 9.97 -3.73
C ASN A 155 7.77 10.01 -3.77
N ALA A 156 8.38 11.15 -4.12
CA ALA A 156 9.83 11.32 -4.08
C ALA A 156 10.38 11.17 -2.66
N ILE A 157 9.70 11.71 -1.66
CA ILE A 157 10.05 11.57 -0.23
C ILE A 157 10.02 10.10 0.18
N ALA A 158 8.92 9.40 -0.10
CA ALA A 158 8.75 7.99 0.24
C ALA A 158 9.77 7.09 -0.48
N HIS A 159 10.00 7.32 -1.77
CA HIS A 159 11.00 6.60 -2.55
C HIS A 159 12.42 6.80 -2.01
N ALA A 160 12.79 8.04 -1.67
CA ALA A 160 14.09 8.33 -1.06
C ALA A 160 14.26 7.62 0.30
N ALA A 161 13.20 7.52 1.11
CA ALA A 161 13.20 6.77 2.36
C ALA A 161 13.41 5.26 2.10
N CYS A 162 12.67 4.68 1.16
CA CYS A 162 12.81 3.28 0.76
C CYS A 162 14.24 2.96 0.30
N LYS A 163 14.83 3.82 -0.54
CA LYS A 163 16.21 3.66 -1.01
C LYS A 163 17.22 3.66 0.15
N ARG A 164 17.07 4.58 1.11
CA ARG A 164 17.98 4.65 2.28
C ARG A 164 17.86 3.42 3.18
N MET A 165 16.64 2.86 3.30
CA MET A 165 16.35 1.73 4.20
C MET A 165 16.35 0.38 3.47
N HIS A 166 16.75 0.35 2.20
CA HIS A 166 16.82 -0.86 1.35
C HIS A 166 15.48 -1.60 1.22
N VAL A 167 14.39 -0.85 1.19
CA VAL A 167 13.02 -1.36 1.02
C VAL A 167 12.61 -1.32 -0.44
N ALA A 168 11.88 -2.35 -0.90
CA ALA A 168 11.33 -2.38 -2.25
C ALA A 168 10.30 -1.27 -2.46
N TRP A 169 10.45 -0.54 -3.56
CA TRP A 169 9.53 0.50 -4.02
C TRP A 169 8.87 0.09 -5.32
N VAL A 170 7.54 0.19 -5.38
CA VAL A 170 6.76 -0.07 -6.60
C VAL A 170 5.98 1.18 -7.00
N ASP A 171 6.31 1.71 -8.16
CA ASP A 171 5.57 2.84 -8.72
C ASP A 171 4.28 2.37 -9.41
N ILE A 172 3.14 2.72 -8.80
CA ILE A 172 1.80 2.53 -9.36
C ILE A 172 1.17 3.85 -9.81
N THR A 173 1.80 4.99 -9.52
CA THR A 173 1.30 6.32 -9.92
C THR A 173 1.17 6.43 -11.43
N GLY A 174 2.14 5.89 -12.17
CA GLY A 174 2.11 5.84 -13.63
C GLY A 174 0.92 5.04 -14.18
N VAL A 175 0.45 4.02 -13.47
CA VAL A 175 -0.75 3.25 -13.87
C VAL A 175 -1.99 4.14 -13.84
N THR A 176 -2.16 4.95 -12.78
CA THR A 176 -3.33 5.84 -12.65
C THR A 176 -3.30 7.03 -13.59
N ARG A 177 -2.13 7.40 -14.10
CA ARG A 177 -1.94 8.47 -15.11
C ARG A 177 -2.08 7.99 -16.55
N ASP A 178 -2.06 6.66 -16.77
CA ASP A 178 -2.20 6.08 -18.10
C ASP A 178 -3.65 6.27 -18.59
N PRO A 179 -3.88 6.91 -19.77
CA PRO A 179 -5.20 7.04 -20.35
C PRO A 179 -5.93 5.70 -20.54
N ALA A 180 -5.21 4.61 -20.77
CA ALA A 180 -5.79 3.27 -20.89
C ALA A 180 -6.43 2.77 -19.59
N SER A 181 -6.03 3.31 -18.44
CA SER A 181 -6.55 2.97 -17.12
C SER A 181 -7.65 3.92 -16.63
N ALA A 182 -7.94 4.99 -17.36
CA ALA A 182 -8.82 6.09 -16.89
C ALA A 182 -10.25 5.65 -16.53
N GLY A 183 -10.74 4.53 -17.06
CA GLY A 183 -12.07 3.97 -16.76
C GLY A 183 -12.06 2.88 -15.68
N LEU A 184 -10.90 2.51 -15.14
CA LEU A 184 -10.76 1.41 -14.19
C LEU A 184 -10.92 1.90 -12.74
N LEU A 185 -12.06 2.53 -12.46
CA LEU A 185 -12.41 3.06 -11.14
C LEU A 185 -13.63 2.35 -10.56
N ALA A 186 -13.78 2.41 -9.26
CA ALA A 186 -15.01 2.05 -8.56
C ALA A 186 -16.12 3.07 -8.87
N ASP A 187 -17.35 2.79 -8.44
CA ASP A 187 -18.54 3.61 -8.74
C ASP A 187 -18.45 5.05 -8.20
N ASP A 188 -17.59 5.30 -7.23
CA ASP A 188 -17.36 6.63 -6.65
C ASP A 188 -16.53 7.57 -7.56
N GLY A 189 -15.95 7.04 -8.63
CA GLY A 189 -15.13 7.79 -9.57
C GLY A 189 -13.82 8.31 -8.99
N LEU A 190 -13.34 7.71 -7.90
CA LEU A 190 -12.12 8.04 -7.18
C LEU A 190 -11.22 6.83 -6.97
N HIS A 191 -11.76 5.80 -6.29
CA HIS A 191 -10.99 4.64 -5.90
C HIS A 191 -10.81 3.65 -7.07
N PRO A 192 -9.72 2.87 -7.07
CA PRO A 192 -9.47 1.87 -8.10
C PRO A 192 -10.54 0.77 -8.14
N SER A 193 -10.89 0.30 -9.33
CA SER A 193 -11.61 -0.96 -9.51
C SER A 193 -10.72 -2.16 -9.25
N GLY A 194 -11.31 -3.37 -9.20
CA GLY A 194 -10.54 -4.61 -9.12
C GLY A 194 -9.55 -4.78 -10.29
N ASP A 195 -9.91 -4.31 -11.49
CA ASP A 195 -9.02 -4.38 -12.67
C ASP A 195 -7.83 -3.43 -12.56
N MET A 196 -8.04 -2.23 -12.02
CA MET A 196 -6.93 -1.32 -11.71
C MET A 196 -5.99 -1.95 -10.68
N TYR A 197 -6.53 -2.56 -9.62
CA TYR A 197 -5.73 -3.27 -8.63
C TYR A 197 -4.96 -4.46 -9.23
N ALA A 198 -5.51 -5.15 -10.23
CA ALA A 198 -4.77 -6.19 -10.96
C ALA A 198 -3.54 -5.63 -11.70
N LEU A 199 -3.65 -4.44 -12.29
CA LEU A 199 -2.50 -3.76 -12.90
C LEU A 199 -1.43 -3.39 -11.85
N TRP A 200 -1.84 -2.97 -10.65
CA TRP A 200 -0.89 -2.70 -9.56
C TRP A 200 -0.14 -3.97 -9.13
N VAL A 201 -0.86 -5.08 -8.99
CA VAL A 201 -0.25 -6.38 -8.67
C VAL A 201 0.74 -6.78 -9.76
N GLY A 202 0.41 -6.58 -11.04
CA GLY A 202 1.35 -6.79 -12.14
C GLY A 202 2.64 -5.98 -12.02
N ARG A 203 2.58 -4.74 -11.51
CA ARG A 203 3.79 -3.93 -11.21
C ARG A 203 4.60 -4.51 -10.06
N VAL A 204 3.93 -4.97 -8.99
CA VAL A 204 4.61 -5.65 -7.86
C VAL A 204 5.35 -6.89 -8.34
N GLU A 205 4.74 -7.68 -9.21
CA GLU A 205 5.35 -8.91 -9.74
C GLU A 205 6.52 -8.66 -10.68
N ALA A 206 6.47 -7.57 -11.47
CA ALA A 206 7.53 -7.21 -12.40
C ALA A 206 8.78 -6.62 -11.72
N GLY A 207 8.63 -6.06 -10.52
CA GLY A 207 9.72 -5.46 -9.74
C GLY A 207 10.51 -6.45 -8.87
N LYS A 208 10.20 -7.74 -8.95
CA LYS A 208 10.88 -8.81 -8.18
C LYS A 208 11.95 -9.52 -8.97
#